data_737498601fe71a37c29a3c4dd0f3f6f3
#
_entry.id   737498601fe71a37c29a3c4dd0f3f6f3
#
_cell.length_a   1.000
_cell.length_b   1.000
_cell.length_c   1.000
_cell.angle_alpha   90.00
_cell.angle_beta   90.00
_cell.angle_gamma   90.00
#
_symmetry.space_group_name_H-M   'P 1'
#
loop_
_entity.id
_entity.type
_entity.pdbx_description
1 polymer ?
#
loop_
_entity_poly.entity_id
_entity_poly.type
_entity_poly.pdbx_seq_one_letter_code
_entity_poly.pdbx_strand_id
1 'polypeptide(L)'
;MSLQHHLIRIGLLMSAVAALLIWLALRTEVMYGDGLRYVAQAQAIEQGSWSEAVARAVDHPAYPLAIATVHRLSGGNGPIAWQAAAQAASMIVGVLLVIPLYLFALELYGTPTAWLACVLTFLVPLTGHVLADVLAEGTFLLFWMTGCWTALRFLRDGRTVWLVATIVFAGLAYMTRPEGLLLPLALTGTLGLMVCRPGLRFPWPMWGRAVLLLSAGPLLLAGPYVALKGGIGTKPAVARLLGLSARSPAMAVERERPLDPDQSTLTTYVVAGRAVARAVLGAVSSPLLVLAIVSLFAATGNTDRGRKVLFLALILVGWVLALVRLHATGGYCTPRHALIFALPTIAAAAKGLDFLVDRLTARFFAGATARGRAQLSGAMIGICLGAGMVLYGRDLIAPINPGFRGYRQAGEWLAAHSPRDARVLDLKGWATFYGERAGYTFEELAQAEHDPGLGWIVAHDALLIGPWYYCEALRRVVGDRSPVQSFPAVRRPEIAQVHIFEVSGRLARAGSMPAPDSRRR
;
A
#
# COMPACT_ATOMS: atom_id res chain seq x y z
N MET A 1 13.00 28.65 -15.82
CA MET A 1 11.54 28.83 -15.65
C MET A 1 11.30 29.58 -14.37
N SER A 2 10.29 30.48 -14.34
CA SER A 2 9.89 31.20 -13.13
C SER A 2 9.15 30.27 -12.14
N LEU A 3 9.12 30.63 -10.86
CA LEU A 3 8.36 29.93 -9.82
C LEU A 3 6.88 29.75 -10.22
N GLN A 4 6.30 30.78 -10.83
CA GLN A 4 4.91 30.75 -11.31
C GLN A 4 4.63 29.59 -12.26
N HIS A 5 5.53 29.30 -13.21
CA HIS A 5 5.35 28.16 -14.13
C HIS A 5 5.39 26.80 -13.42
N HIS A 6 6.21 26.65 -12.36
CA HIS A 6 6.22 25.43 -11.57
C HIS A 6 4.90 25.26 -10.80
N LEU A 7 4.39 26.33 -10.18
CA LEU A 7 3.13 26.31 -9.44
C LEU A 7 1.94 25.97 -10.35
N ILE A 8 1.86 26.57 -11.55
CA ILE A 8 0.82 26.24 -12.53
C ILE A 8 0.87 24.76 -12.92
N ARG A 9 2.05 24.21 -13.22
CA ARG A 9 2.20 22.79 -13.58
C ARG A 9 1.78 21.86 -12.45
N ILE A 10 2.22 22.14 -11.23
CA ILE A 10 1.83 21.36 -10.04
C ILE A 10 0.32 21.43 -9.84
N GLY A 11 -0.29 22.61 -9.94
CA GLY A 11 -1.73 22.80 -9.82
C GLY A 11 -2.53 21.99 -10.85
N LEU A 12 -2.12 22.02 -12.13
CA LEU A 12 -2.75 21.25 -13.20
C LEU A 12 -2.61 19.73 -12.96
N LEU A 13 -1.42 19.26 -12.54
CA LEU A 13 -1.20 17.86 -12.21
C LEU A 13 -2.05 17.42 -11.01
N MET A 14 -2.12 18.22 -9.95
CA MET A 14 -2.95 17.94 -8.78
C MET A 14 -4.43 17.86 -9.16
N SER A 15 -4.93 18.76 -10.03
CA SER A 15 -6.31 18.74 -10.50
C SER A 15 -6.61 17.48 -11.32
N ALA A 16 -5.71 17.08 -12.23
CA ALA A 16 -5.87 15.87 -13.02
C ALA A 16 -5.86 14.61 -12.13
N VAL A 17 -4.95 14.55 -11.17
CA VAL A 17 -4.87 13.44 -10.20
C VAL A 17 -6.12 13.40 -9.32
N ALA A 18 -6.61 14.54 -8.82
CA ALA A 18 -7.84 14.62 -8.05
C ALA A 18 -9.03 14.06 -8.84
N ALA A 19 -9.19 14.48 -10.11
CA ALA A 19 -10.24 13.97 -10.99
C ALA A 19 -10.17 12.44 -11.17
N LEU A 20 -8.97 11.88 -11.39
CA LEU A 20 -8.76 10.44 -11.50
C LEU A 20 -9.13 9.70 -10.20
N LEU A 21 -8.62 10.18 -9.05
CA LEU A 21 -8.85 9.51 -7.77
C LEU A 21 -10.33 9.58 -7.34
N ILE A 22 -11.00 10.71 -7.58
CA ILE A 22 -12.45 10.85 -7.36
C ILE A 22 -13.22 9.87 -8.24
N TRP A 23 -12.88 9.78 -9.53
CA TRP A 23 -13.49 8.83 -10.45
C TRP A 23 -13.36 7.37 -9.95
N LEU A 24 -12.18 6.96 -9.53
CA LEU A 24 -11.94 5.62 -9.02
C LEU A 24 -12.70 5.35 -7.72
N ALA A 25 -12.66 6.29 -6.76
CA ALA A 25 -13.35 6.15 -5.48
C ALA A 25 -14.87 6.03 -5.65
N LEU A 26 -15.49 6.87 -6.50
CA LEU A 26 -16.92 6.82 -6.78
C LEU A 26 -17.39 5.50 -7.40
N ARG A 27 -16.50 4.77 -8.06
CA ARG A 27 -16.78 3.46 -8.68
C ARG A 27 -16.37 2.27 -7.82
N THR A 28 -15.77 2.50 -6.66
CA THR A 28 -15.31 1.45 -5.76
C THR A 28 -16.37 1.16 -4.72
N GLU A 29 -16.99 -0.01 -4.82
CA GLU A 29 -18.08 -0.41 -3.93
C GLU A 29 -17.57 -1.01 -2.61
N VAL A 30 -16.39 -1.66 -2.63
CA VAL A 30 -15.80 -2.34 -1.48
C VAL A 30 -14.33 -1.95 -1.34
N MET A 31 -13.94 -1.51 -0.16
CA MET A 31 -12.55 -1.19 0.15
C MET A 31 -11.68 -2.45 0.23
N TYR A 32 -10.38 -2.30 0.12
CA TYR A 32 -9.43 -3.41 0.33
C TYR A 32 -9.50 -3.95 1.77
N GLY A 33 -9.19 -5.24 1.98
CA GLY A 33 -9.34 -5.91 3.28
C GLY A 33 -8.58 -5.26 4.44
N ASP A 34 -7.37 -4.72 4.18
CA ASP A 34 -6.61 -3.97 5.19
C ASP A 34 -7.38 -2.73 5.67
N GLY A 35 -8.23 -2.15 4.82
CA GLY A 35 -9.05 -0.98 5.13
C GLY A 35 -9.97 -1.18 6.32
N LEU A 36 -10.48 -2.39 6.53
CA LEU A 36 -11.32 -2.72 7.68
C LEU A 36 -10.59 -2.46 9.00
N ARG A 37 -9.32 -2.88 9.10
CA ARG A 37 -8.50 -2.67 10.29
C ARG A 37 -8.18 -1.20 10.51
N TYR A 38 -7.88 -0.46 9.44
CA TYR A 38 -7.63 0.98 9.52
C TYR A 38 -8.87 1.75 9.98
N VAL A 39 -10.05 1.40 9.46
CA VAL A 39 -11.32 2.01 9.86
C VAL A 39 -11.64 1.66 11.32
N ALA A 40 -11.51 0.39 11.74
CA ALA A 40 -11.74 -0.01 13.13
C ALA A 40 -10.81 0.74 14.11
N GLN A 41 -9.52 0.90 13.76
CA GLN A 41 -8.60 1.69 14.55
C GLN A 41 -8.97 3.18 14.57
N ALA A 42 -9.43 3.73 13.44
CA ALA A 42 -9.89 5.12 13.36
C ALA A 42 -11.14 5.37 14.22
N GLN A 43 -12.08 4.44 14.24
CA GLN A 43 -13.26 4.46 15.12
C GLN A 43 -12.85 4.49 16.60
N ALA A 44 -11.93 3.62 17.01
CA ALA A 44 -11.41 3.60 18.37
C ALA A 44 -10.69 4.91 18.74
N ILE A 45 -9.94 5.51 17.81
CA ILE A 45 -9.29 6.82 18.00
C ILE A 45 -10.34 7.92 18.19
N GLU A 46 -11.40 7.94 17.39
CA GLU A 46 -12.45 8.96 17.46
C GLU A 46 -13.27 8.86 18.75
N GLN A 47 -13.44 7.66 19.31
CA GLN A 47 -14.08 7.40 20.59
C GLN A 47 -13.23 7.81 21.81
N GLY A 48 -12.04 8.35 21.61
CA GLY A 48 -11.18 8.90 22.66
C GLY A 48 -10.22 7.90 23.33
N SER A 49 -10.16 6.65 22.89
CA SER A 49 -9.25 5.61 23.40
C SER A 49 -7.90 5.57 22.64
N TRP A 50 -7.29 6.73 22.39
CA TRP A 50 -6.08 6.87 21.56
C TRP A 50 -4.95 5.91 21.96
N SER A 51 -4.53 5.92 23.22
CA SER A 51 -3.39 5.11 23.68
C SER A 51 -3.67 3.62 23.54
N GLU A 52 -4.89 3.20 23.85
CA GLU A 52 -5.34 1.82 23.75
C GLU A 52 -5.51 1.40 22.29
N ALA A 53 -6.13 2.24 21.46
CA ALA A 53 -6.29 2.01 20.02
C ALA A 53 -4.93 1.86 19.32
N VAL A 54 -3.92 2.64 19.72
CA VAL A 54 -2.57 2.53 19.19
C VAL A 54 -1.84 1.31 19.75
N ALA A 55 -1.94 1.03 21.06
CA ALA A 55 -1.22 -0.08 21.67
C ALA A 55 -1.69 -1.45 21.17
N ARG A 56 -3.01 -1.65 20.99
CA ARG A 56 -3.61 -2.93 20.56
C ARG A 56 -3.56 -3.17 19.06
N ALA A 57 -3.62 -2.11 18.23
CA ALA A 57 -3.65 -2.27 16.79
C ALA A 57 -2.35 -2.87 16.23
N VAL A 58 -2.43 -3.69 15.21
CA VAL A 58 -1.27 -4.19 14.46
C VAL A 58 -0.66 -3.09 13.58
N ASP A 59 -1.51 -2.20 13.09
CA ASP A 59 -1.13 -1.17 12.13
C ASP A 59 -0.65 0.13 12.80
N HIS A 60 0.11 0.92 12.04
CA HIS A 60 0.66 2.19 12.50
C HIS A 60 -0.40 3.30 12.49
N PRO A 61 -0.34 4.31 13.40
CA PRO A 61 -1.48 5.18 13.70
C PRO A 61 -1.72 6.34 12.72
N ALA A 62 -0.74 6.73 11.88
CA ALA A 62 -0.86 7.98 11.12
C ALA A 62 -2.01 7.94 10.08
N TYR A 63 -2.21 6.82 9.38
CA TYR A 63 -3.31 6.71 8.43
C TYR A 63 -4.69 6.58 9.14
N PRO A 64 -4.89 5.72 10.15
CA PRO A 64 -6.11 5.71 10.96
C PRO A 64 -6.45 7.07 11.57
N LEU A 65 -5.46 7.85 12.03
CA LEU A 65 -5.68 9.21 12.52
C LEU A 65 -6.18 10.14 11.41
N ALA A 66 -5.63 10.03 10.20
CA ALA A 66 -6.12 10.79 9.05
C ALA A 66 -7.58 10.43 8.72
N ILE A 67 -7.94 9.14 8.74
CA ILE A 67 -9.32 8.68 8.57
C ILE A 67 -10.25 9.29 9.63
N ALA A 68 -9.91 9.16 10.92
CA ALA A 68 -10.70 9.69 12.02
C ALA A 68 -10.88 11.22 11.89
N THR A 69 -9.82 11.93 11.48
CA THR A 69 -9.89 13.38 11.26
C THR A 69 -10.85 13.73 10.15
N VAL A 70 -10.78 13.05 9.00
CA VAL A 70 -11.66 13.29 7.85
C VAL A 70 -13.10 12.92 8.21
N HIS A 71 -13.33 11.77 8.88
CA HIS A 71 -14.67 11.36 9.32
C HIS A 71 -15.30 12.38 10.27
N ARG A 72 -14.56 12.88 11.25
CA ARG A 72 -15.03 13.92 12.19
C ARG A 72 -15.40 15.22 11.47
N LEU A 73 -14.70 15.58 10.40
CA LEU A 73 -14.99 16.79 9.62
C LEU A 73 -16.15 16.61 8.64
N SER A 74 -16.31 15.43 8.05
CA SER A 74 -17.37 15.14 7.07
C SER A 74 -18.69 14.75 7.73
N GLY A 75 -18.64 14.15 8.92
CA GLY A 75 -19.79 13.59 9.60
C GLY A 75 -20.32 12.32 8.92
N GLY A 76 -21.48 11.87 9.37
CA GLY A 76 -22.15 10.69 8.85
C GLY A 76 -22.02 9.48 9.77
N ASN A 77 -22.91 8.51 9.56
CA ASN A 77 -22.96 7.30 10.36
C ASN A 77 -22.92 6.05 9.45
N GLY A 78 -22.51 4.94 10.03
CA GLY A 78 -22.50 3.64 9.37
C GLY A 78 -21.29 3.40 8.44
N PRO A 79 -21.20 2.20 7.88
CA PRO A 79 -20.01 1.71 7.20
C PRO A 79 -19.67 2.50 5.92
N ILE A 80 -20.66 2.99 5.22
CA ILE A 80 -20.46 3.77 3.98
C ILE A 80 -19.83 5.13 4.27
N ALA A 81 -20.22 5.81 5.35
CA ALA A 81 -19.61 7.08 5.75
C ALA A 81 -18.15 6.87 6.15
N TRP A 82 -17.84 5.81 6.89
CA TRP A 82 -16.47 5.44 7.25
C TRP A 82 -15.61 5.10 6.03
N GLN A 83 -16.14 4.31 5.09
CA GLN A 83 -15.43 4.03 3.84
C GLN A 83 -15.16 5.32 3.05
N ALA A 84 -16.17 6.18 2.90
CA ALA A 84 -16.02 7.45 2.18
C ALA A 84 -14.99 8.37 2.82
N ALA A 85 -14.98 8.49 4.15
CA ALA A 85 -13.97 9.26 4.89
C ALA A 85 -12.56 8.68 4.71
N ALA A 86 -12.42 7.36 4.75
CA ALA A 86 -11.14 6.68 4.55
C ALA A 86 -10.61 6.84 3.12
N GLN A 87 -11.49 6.73 2.10
CA GLN A 87 -11.13 7.02 0.71
C GLN A 87 -10.77 8.49 0.52
N ALA A 88 -11.52 9.42 1.12
CA ALA A 88 -11.20 10.84 1.07
C ALA A 88 -9.83 11.14 1.69
N ALA A 89 -9.48 10.53 2.83
CA ALA A 89 -8.16 10.65 3.43
C ALA A 89 -7.06 10.16 2.47
N SER A 90 -7.25 9.01 1.81
CA SER A 90 -6.32 8.49 0.80
C SER A 90 -6.19 9.41 -0.41
N MET A 91 -7.31 9.93 -0.94
CA MET A 91 -7.32 10.83 -2.09
C MET A 91 -6.60 12.16 -1.79
N ILE A 92 -6.84 12.75 -0.62
CA ILE A 92 -6.17 14.01 -0.21
C ILE A 92 -4.65 13.81 -0.23
N VAL A 93 -4.14 12.76 0.41
CA VAL A 93 -2.69 12.49 0.43
C VAL A 93 -2.15 12.09 -0.94
N GLY A 94 -2.95 11.40 -1.77
CA GLY A 94 -2.60 11.06 -3.15
C GLY A 94 -2.43 12.29 -4.05
N VAL A 95 -3.29 13.29 -3.91
CA VAL A 95 -3.18 14.58 -4.61
C VAL A 95 -1.95 15.36 -4.10
N LEU A 96 -1.74 15.40 -2.78
CA LEU A 96 -0.57 16.07 -2.18
C LEU A 96 0.76 15.40 -2.56
N LEU A 97 0.78 14.09 -2.83
CA LEU A 97 1.97 13.35 -3.28
C LEU A 97 2.57 13.91 -4.57
N VAL A 98 1.78 14.56 -5.42
CA VAL A 98 2.27 15.21 -6.65
C VAL A 98 3.37 16.21 -6.33
N ILE A 99 3.27 16.95 -5.23
CA ILE A 99 4.24 17.99 -4.85
C ILE A 99 5.64 17.39 -4.60
N PRO A 100 5.83 16.48 -3.63
CA PRO A 100 7.16 15.93 -3.37
C PRO A 100 7.68 15.08 -4.53
N LEU A 101 6.82 14.40 -5.30
CA LEU A 101 7.22 13.64 -6.48
C LEU A 101 7.78 14.59 -7.57
N TYR A 102 7.09 15.70 -7.84
CA TYR A 102 7.56 16.72 -8.77
C TYR A 102 8.89 17.32 -8.32
N LEU A 103 9.00 17.69 -7.04
CA LEU A 103 10.22 18.28 -6.47
C LEU A 103 11.39 17.28 -6.44
N PHE A 104 11.13 16.02 -6.18
CA PHE A 104 12.12 14.94 -6.25
C PHE A 104 12.67 14.78 -7.67
N ALA A 105 11.79 14.68 -8.67
CA ALA A 105 12.20 14.54 -10.06
C ALA A 105 12.90 15.81 -10.58
N LEU A 106 12.46 17.01 -10.14
CA LEU A 106 13.10 18.29 -10.44
C LEU A 106 14.54 18.34 -9.90
N GLU A 107 14.74 17.86 -8.67
CA GLU A 107 16.07 17.85 -8.02
C GLU A 107 17.05 16.88 -8.69
N LEU A 108 16.55 15.78 -9.26
CA LEU A 108 17.39 14.77 -9.94
C LEU A 108 17.66 15.09 -11.41
N TYR A 109 16.63 15.56 -12.14
CA TYR A 109 16.62 15.52 -13.60
C TYR A 109 16.23 16.85 -14.25
N GLY A 110 15.82 17.84 -13.45
CA GLY A 110 15.41 19.15 -13.95
C GLY A 110 13.95 19.23 -14.42
N THR A 111 13.60 20.40 -14.90
CA THR A 111 12.21 20.79 -15.18
C THR A 111 11.49 19.98 -16.27
N PRO A 112 12.13 19.64 -17.41
CA PRO A 112 11.45 18.88 -18.46
C PRO A 112 10.99 17.52 -17.97
N THR A 113 11.79 16.88 -17.13
CA THR A 113 11.52 15.55 -16.61
C THR A 113 10.54 15.55 -15.43
N ALA A 114 10.48 16.62 -14.64
CA ALA A 114 9.71 16.66 -13.39
C ALA A 114 8.19 16.46 -13.61
N TRP A 115 7.58 17.16 -14.57
CA TRP A 115 6.17 17.00 -14.88
C TRP A 115 5.88 15.63 -15.53
N LEU A 116 6.79 15.19 -16.42
CA LEU A 116 6.66 13.91 -17.10
C LEU A 116 6.71 12.73 -16.11
N ALA A 117 7.57 12.82 -15.08
CA ALA A 117 7.62 11.83 -14.00
C ALA A 117 6.27 11.71 -13.27
N CYS A 118 5.62 12.84 -12.96
CA CYS A 118 4.28 12.82 -12.36
C CYS A 118 3.25 12.20 -13.30
N VAL A 119 3.21 12.61 -14.58
CA VAL A 119 2.27 12.05 -15.55
C VAL A 119 2.45 10.54 -15.69
N LEU A 120 3.67 10.06 -15.88
CA LEU A 120 3.96 8.63 -16.01
C LEU A 120 3.60 7.85 -14.74
N THR A 121 3.80 8.43 -13.55
CA THR A 121 3.44 7.78 -12.28
C THR A 121 1.94 7.53 -12.18
N PHE A 122 1.12 8.50 -12.53
CA PHE A 122 -0.34 8.36 -12.47
C PHE A 122 -0.94 7.71 -13.71
N LEU A 123 -0.16 7.50 -14.77
CA LEU A 123 -0.54 6.67 -15.92
C LEU A 123 -0.41 5.16 -15.59
N VAL A 124 0.35 4.78 -14.57
CA VAL A 124 0.40 3.40 -14.07
C VAL A 124 -0.84 3.12 -13.23
N PRO A 125 -1.73 2.17 -13.62
CA PRO A 125 -3.02 1.92 -12.95
C PRO A 125 -2.87 1.63 -11.45
N LEU A 126 -1.88 0.85 -11.07
CA LEU A 126 -1.61 0.49 -9.67
C LEU A 126 -1.50 1.72 -8.77
N THR A 127 -0.84 2.80 -9.23
CA THR A 127 -0.68 4.02 -8.42
C THR A 127 -2.03 4.66 -8.12
N GLY A 128 -2.87 4.85 -9.14
CA GLY A 128 -4.21 5.41 -8.97
C GLY A 128 -5.08 4.53 -8.08
N HIS A 129 -5.09 3.22 -8.31
CA HIS A 129 -5.88 2.27 -7.53
C HIS A 129 -5.49 2.27 -6.04
N VAL A 130 -4.19 2.23 -5.72
CA VAL A 130 -3.71 2.25 -4.33
C VAL A 130 -4.03 3.57 -3.63
N LEU A 131 -3.99 4.70 -4.35
CA LEU A 131 -4.24 6.02 -3.78
C LEU A 131 -5.74 6.38 -3.69
N ALA A 132 -6.61 5.68 -4.39
CA ALA A 132 -8.07 5.85 -4.29
C ALA A 132 -8.75 4.84 -3.37
N ASP A 133 -8.05 3.78 -2.96
CA ASP A 133 -8.55 2.77 -2.03
C ASP A 133 -8.19 3.12 -0.57
N VAL A 134 -8.75 2.36 0.37
CA VAL A 134 -8.52 2.53 1.82
C VAL A 134 -7.23 1.81 2.21
N LEU A 135 -6.09 2.45 1.88
CA LEU A 135 -4.75 1.89 2.05
C LEU A 135 -3.76 2.91 2.64
N ALA A 136 -2.90 2.46 3.54
CA ALA A 136 -1.90 3.30 4.20
C ALA A 136 -0.76 3.75 3.27
N GLU A 137 -0.62 3.11 2.11
CA GLU A 137 0.45 3.39 1.13
C GLU A 137 0.46 4.85 0.68
N GLY A 138 -0.70 5.47 0.46
CA GLY A 138 -0.77 6.87 0.03
C GLY A 138 -0.13 7.83 1.05
N THR A 139 -0.52 7.71 2.31
CA THR A 139 0.02 8.52 3.42
C THR A 139 1.52 8.24 3.61
N PHE A 140 1.91 6.98 3.53
CA PHE A 140 3.31 6.58 3.59
C PHE A 140 4.12 7.20 2.45
N LEU A 141 3.68 7.09 1.19
CA LEU A 141 4.39 7.58 0.01
C LEU A 141 4.51 9.11 0.01
N LEU A 142 3.52 9.84 0.51
CA LEU A 142 3.60 11.29 0.69
C LEU A 142 4.79 11.67 1.59
N PHE A 143 4.88 11.10 2.77
CA PHE A 143 5.97 11.38 3.70
C PHE A 143 7.30 10.83 3.22
N TRP A 144 7.30 9.63 2.66
CA TRP A 144 8.46 8.98 2.08
C TRP A 144 9.09 9.81 0.95
N MET A 145 8.31 10.24 -0.04
CA MET A 145 8.81 11.04 -1.16
C MET A 145 9.27 12.43 -0.72
N THR A 146 8.60 13.02 0.28
CA THR A 146 9.06 14.28 0.89
C THR A 146 10.41 14.08 1.58
N GLY A 147 10.55 12.98 2.33
CA GLY A 147 11.82 12.59 2.95
C GLY A 147 12.93 12.32 1.93
N CYS A 148 12.63 11.64 0.82
CA CYS A 148 13.59 11.44 -0.27
C CYS A 148 14.03 12.76 -0.89
N TRP A 149 13.08 13.65 -1.20
CA TRP A 149 13.42 14.97 -1.75
C TRP A 149 14.29 15.79 -0.81
N THR A 150 13.95 15.86 0.48
CA THR A 150 14.75 16.60 1.47
C THR A 150 16.13 15.97 1.68
N ALA A 151 16.25 14.64 1.62
CA ALA A 151 17.55 13.94 1.64
C ALA A 151 18.42 14.32 0.43
N LEU A 152 17.83 14.37 -0.78
CA LEU A 152 18.57 14.83 -1.98
C LEU A 152 19.03 16.28 -1.85
N ARG A 153 18.22 17.16 -1.26
CA ARG A 153 18.59 18.55 -0.95
C ARG A 153 19.74 18.60 0.04
N PHE A 154 19.70 17.80 1.11
CA PHE A 154 20.81 17.68 2.05
C PHE A 154 22.09 17.19 1.37
N LEU A 155 22.01 16.15 0.55
CA LEU A 155 23.15 15.59 -0.16
C LEU A 155 23.75 16.58 -1.17
N ARG A 156 22.97 17.54 -1.68
CA ARG A 156 23.43 18.60 -2.58
C ARG A 156 24.19 19.70 -1.84
N ASP A 157 23.57 20.32 -0.84
CA ASP A 157 24.06 21.55 -0.23
C ASP A 157 24.49 21.41 1.25
N GLY A 158 24.30 20.23 1.85
CA GLY A 158 24.76 19.90 3.20
C GLY A 158 24.06 20.67 4.34
N ARG A 159 22.95 21.38 4.04
CA ARG A 159 22.28 22.24 5.03
C ARG A 159 21.52 21.40 6.04
N THR A 160 21.78 21.61 7.33
CA THR A 160 21.19 20.85 8.45
C THR A 160 19.66 20.88 8.43
N VAL A 161 19.03 21.97 7.95
CA VAL A 161 17.56 22.05 7.86
C VAL A 161 16.95 20.94 7.00
N TRP A 162 17.62 20.56 5.90
CA TRP A 162 17.15 19.47 5.04
C TRP A 162 17.31 18.11 5.70
N LEU A 163 18.38 17.94 6.48
CA LEU A 163 18.58 16.71 7.25
C LEU A 163 17.50 16.55 8.33
N VAL A 164 17.21 17.62 9.09
CA VAL A 164 16.13 17.62 10.09
C VAL A 164 14.80 17.32 9.41
N ALA A 165 14.49 17.96 8.28
CA ALA A 165 13.28 17.67 7.52
C ALA A 165 13.22 16.20 7.08
N THR A 166 14.34 15.62 6.61
CA THR A 166 14.41 14.20 6.24
C THR A 166 14.05 13.29 7.43
N ILE A 167 14.59 13.58 8.60
CA ILE A 167 14.34 12.80 9.82
C ILE A 167 12.87 12.92 10.25
N VAL A 168 12.30 14.12 10.21
CA VAL A 168 10.89 14.35 10.53
C VAL A 168 9.98 13.56 9.58
N PHE A 169 10.22 13.66 8.27
CA PHE A 169 9.40 12.93 7.29
C PHE A 169 9.64 11.42 7.33
N ALA A 170 10.84 10.96 7.67
CA ALA A 170 11.09 9.54 7.94
C ALA A 170 10.31 9.05 9.17
N GLY A 171 10.24 9.86 10.23
CA GLY A 171 9.42 9.58 11.42
C GLY A 171 7.92 9.51 11.09
N LEU A 172 7.39 10.46 10.34
CA LEU A 172 6.00 10.46 9.86
C LEU A 172 5.71 9.26 8.94
N ALA A 173 6.63 8.92 8.05
CA ALA A 173 6.55 7.72 7.22
C ALA A 173 6.55 6.46 8.09
N TYR A 174 7.38 6.39 9.13
CA TYR A 174 7.39 5.29 10.09
C TYR A 174 6.09 5.20 10.89
N MET A 175 5.50 6.32 11.29
CA MET A 175 4.17 6.32 11.93
C MET A 175 3.05 5.83 11.01
N THR A 176 3.34 5.66 9.72
CA THR A 176 2.41 5.08 8.75
C THR A 176 2.77 3.62 8.45
N ARG A 177 4.05 3.33 8.22
CA ARG A 177 4.58 2.01 7.87
C ARG A 177 6.03 1.86 8.33
N PRO A 178 6.45 0.66 8.78
CA PRO A 178 7.79 0.43 9.31
C PRO A 178 8.90 0.71 8.30
N GLU A 179 8.60 0.66 7.00
CA GLU A 179 9.53 0.97 5.92
C GLU A 179 10.08 2.40 5.97
N GLY A 180 9.45 3.30 6.71
CA GLY A 180 9.94 4.66 6.96
C GLY A 180 11.36 4.71 7.52
N LEU A 181 11.79 3.69 8.27
CA LEU A 181 13.16 3.59 8.80
C LEU A 181 14.23 3.36 7.72
N LEU A 182 13.85 2.92 6.52
CA LEU A 182 14.80 2.73 5.43
C LEU A 182 15.46 4.06 5.00
N LEU A 183 14.76 5.19 5.13
CA LEU A 183 15.29 6.53 4.79
C LEU A 183 16.53 6.91 5.62
N PRO A 184 16.46 6.98 6.95
CA PRO A 184 17.62 7.30 7.76
C PRO A 184 18.71 6.24 7.65
N LEU A 185 18.37 4.95 7.50
CA LEU A 185 19.34 3.88 7.30
C LEU A 185 20.11 4.06 5.98
N ALA A 186 19.42 4.32 4.87
CA ALA A 186 20.06 4.54 3.57
C ALA A 186 20.92 5.82 3.57
N LEU A 187 20.47 6.88 4.24
CA LEU A 187 21.25 8.11 4.35
C LEU A 187 22.50 7.91 5.22
N THR A 188 22.39 7.18 6.33
CA THR A 188 23.54 6.79 7.17
C THR A 188 24.54 5.95 6.37
N GLY A 189 24.07 4.93 5.65
CA GLY A 189 24.91 4.12 4.76
C GLY A 189 25.58 4.95 3.67
N THR A 190 24.85 5.91 3.08
CA THR A 190 25.41 6.86 2.09
C THR A 190 26.56 7.66 2.67
N LEU A 191 26.35 8.29 3.84
CA LEU A 191 27.38 9.08 4.52
C LEU A 191 28.58 8.19 4.89
N GLY A 192 28.35 6.98 5.39
CA GLY A 192 29.42 6.02 5.70
C GLY A 192 30.27 5.69 4.48
N LEU A 193 29.65 5.35 3.34
CA LEU A 193 30.36 5.06 2.11
C LEU A 193 31.08 6.28 1.51
N MET A 194 30.55 7.49 1.72
CA MET A 194 31.19 8.73 1.30
C MET A 194 32.50 9.02 2.07
N VAL A 195 32.66 8.53 3.31
CA VAL A 195 33.93 8.64 4.05
C VAL A 195 35.05 7.95 3.31
N CYS A 196 34.78 6.79 2.67
CA CYS A 196 35.75 6.03 1.90
C CYS A 196 36.03 6.63 0.51
N ARG A 197 35.32 7.70 0.09
CA ARG A 197 35.47 8.34 -1.22
C ARG A 197 35.75 9.84 -1.06
N PRO A 198 37.04 10.29 -1.06
CA PRO A 198 37.41 11.68 -0.78
C PRO A 198 36.66 12.72 -1.64
N GLY A 199 36.41 12.42 -2.92
CA GLY A 199 35.68 13.30 -3.84
C GLY A 199 34.19 13.48 -3.53
N LEU A 200 33.58 12.64 -2.69
CA LEU A 200 32.17 12.74 -2.30
C LEU A 200 31.97 13.26 -0.87
N ARG A 201 33.03 13.36 -0.09
CA ARG A 201 33.01 13.59 1.36
C ARG A 201 32.52 15.00 1.73
N PHE A 202 31.75 15.07 2.80
CA PHE A 202 31.45 16.33 3.48
C PHE A 202 32.53 16.72 4.47
N PRO A 203 32.66 18.04 4.83
CA PRO A 203 33.51 18.47 5.94
C PRO A 203 33.15 17.77 7.25
N TRP A 204 34.16 17.44 8.06
CA TRP A 204 33.99 16.70 9.31
C TRP A 204 32.95 17.27 10.28
N PRO A 205 32.85 18.62 10.50
CA PRO A 205 31.82 19.16 11.39
C PRO A 205 30.38 18.88 10.92
N MET A 206 30.16 18.82 9.60
CA MET A 206 28.87 18.51 9.01
C MET A 206 28.57 17.02 9.17
N TRP A 207 29.57 16.18 8.95
CA TRP A 207 29.45 14.74 9.12
C TRP A 207 29.11 14.37 10.57
N GLY A 208 29.80 14.94 11.57
CA GLY A 208 29.51 14.72 13.00
C GLY A 208 28.08 15.10 13.37
N ARG A 209 27.59 16.27 12.89
CA ARG A 209 26.19 16.70 13.10
C ARG A 209 25.21 15.72 12.44
N ALA A 210 25.52 15.25 11.24
CA ALA A 210 24.65 14.32 10.54
C ALA A 210 24.52 12.97 11.27
N VAL A 211 25.64 12.43 11.76
CA VAL A 211 25.63 11.20 12.55
C VAL A 211 24.81 11.37 13.83
N LEU A 212 25.03 12.47 14.56
CA LEU A 212 24.27 12.76 15.79
C LEU A 212 22.76 12.82 15.51
N LEU A 213 22.35 13.58 14.49
CA LEU A 213 20.95 13.75 14.16
C LEU A 213 20.30 12.46 13.62
N LEU A 214 21.02 11.68 12.81
CA LEU A 214 20.51 10.38 12.28
C LEU A 214 20.46 9.30 13.36
N SER A 215 21.24 9.39 14.43
CA SER A 215 21.16 8.47 15.57
C SER A 215 20.06 8.88 16.53
N ALA A 216 20.03 10.13 16.96
CA ALA A 216 19.08 10.63 17.96
C ALA A 216 17.68 10.88 17.40
N GLY A 217 17.57 11.42 16.18
CA GLY A 217 16.29 11.84 15.59
C GLY A 217 15.27 10.71 15.44
N PRO A 218 15.61 9.57 14.82
CA PRO A 218 14.70 8.44 14.76
C PRO A 218 14.30 7.89 16.13
N LEU A 219 15.20 7.88 17.10
CA LEU A 219 14.91 7.45 18.47
C LEU A 219 13.91 8.41 19.15
N LEU A 220 14.08 9.71 18.98
CA LEU A 220 13.18 10.71 19.55
C LEU A 220 11.79 10.67 18.92
N LEU A 221 11.69 10.46 17.60
CA LEU A 221 10.42 10.46 16.88
C LEU A 221 9.69 9.12 16.99
N ALA A 222 10.41 8.00 16.86
CA ALA A 222 9.81 6.66 16.87
C ALA A 222 9.78 6.03 18.25
N GLY A 223 10.69 6.42 19.16
CA GLY A 223 10.86 5.84 20.49
C GLY A 223 9.58 5.82 21.33
N PRO A 224 8.86 6.92 21.50
CA PRO A 224 7.60 6.95 22.27
C PRO A 224 6.55 5.98 21.71
N TYR A 225 6.43 5.90 20.38
CA TYR A 225 5.53 4.94 19.72
C TYR A 225 5.98 3.50 19.96
N VAL A 226 7.27 3.20 19.79
CA VAL A 226 7.83 1.86 20.03
C VAL A 226 7.65 1.44 21.49
N ALA A 227 7.84 2.37 22.45
CA ALA A 227 7.58 2.12 23.87
C ALA A 227 6.10 1.80 24.13
N LEU A 228 5.18 2.59 23.56
CA LEU A 228 3.73 2.34 23.67
C LEU A 228 3.32 0.99 23.09
N LYS A 229 3.96 0.55 22.00
CA LYS A 229 3.74 -0.75 21.35
C LYS A 229 4.40 -1.93 22.07
N GLY A 230 5.28 -1.69 23.04
CA GLY A 230 6.05 -2.73 23.71
C GLY A 230 7.19 -3.34 22.90
N GLY A 231 7.59 -2.72 21.78
CA GLY A 231 8.74 -3.13 20.98
C GLY A 231 8.60 -2.91 19.47
N ILE A 232 9.70 -3.06 18.76
CA ILE A 232 9.78 -2.89 17.29
C ILE A 232 9.13 -4.07 16.54
N GLY A 233 9.20 -5.28 17.11
CA GLY A 233 8.76 -6.55 16.48
C GLY A 233 7.28 -6.87 16.65
N THR A 234 6.44 -5.93 17.09
CA THR A 234 5.00 -6.17 17.28
C THR A 234 4.23 -6.36 15.95
N LYS A 235 4.75 -5.81 14.84
CA LYS A 235 4.19 -6.08 13.51
C LYS A 235 4.78 -7.38 12.95
N PRO A 236 3.94 -8.37 12.55
CA PRO A 236 4.41 -9.69 12.10
C PRO A 236 5.46 -9.63 10.98
N ALA A 237 5.27 -8.75 10.00
CA ALA A 237 6.21 -8.58 8.89
C ALA A 237 7.60 -8.10 9.36
N VAL A 238 7.66 -7.20 10.35
CA VAL A 238 8.92 -6.72 10.93
C VAL A 238 9.60 -7.81 11.75
N ALA A 239 8.84 -8.55 12.56
CA ALA A 239 9.36 -9.68 13.32
C ALA A 239 10.01 -10.73 12.41
N ARG A 240 9.36 -11.07 11.29
CA ARG A 240 9.91 -12.00 10.29
C ARG A 240 11.16 -11.45 9.61
N LEU A 241 11.15 -10.18 9.21
CA LEU A 241 12.31 -9.53 8.59
C LEU A 241 13.54 -9.58 9.51
N LEU A 242 13.34 -9.35 10.80
CA LEU A 242 14.40 -9.36 11.82
C LEU A 242 14.73 -10.75 12.36
N GLY A 243 14.01 -11.80 11.95
CA GLY A 243 14.21 -13.17 12.45
C GLY A 243 13.76 -13.34 13.91
N LEU A 244 12.89 -12.46 14.42
CA LEU A 244 12.35 -12.55 15.77
C LEU A 244 11.25 -13.62 15.81
N SER A 245 11.22 -14.42 16.90
CA SER A 245 10.18 -15.42 17.11
C SER A 245 8.81 -14.73 17.25
N ALA A 246 7.78 -15.34 16.62
CA ALA A 246 6.41 -14.84 16.75
C ALA A 246 5.96 -14.93 18.21
N ARG A 247 5.68 -13.78 18.84
CA ARG A 247 5.19 -13.70 20.23
C ARG A 247 3.68 -13.92 20.34
N SER A 248 2.96 -14.05 19.21
CA SER A 248 1.50 -14.21 19.19
C SER A 248 1.10 -15.35 18.26
N PRO A 249 0.08 -16.17 18.64
CA PRO A 249 -0.54 -17.16 17.76
C PRO A 249 -1.03 -16.57 16.44
N ALA A 250 -1.53 -15.34 16.43
CA ALA A 250 -1.92 -14.61 15.21
C ALA A 250 -0.76 -14.44 14.21
N MET A 251 0.49 -14.38 14.68
CA MET A 251 1.66 -14.36 13.80
C MET A 251 1.93 -15.68 13.08
N ALA A 252 1.49 -16.81 13.64
CA ALA A 252 1.63 -18.13 13.03
C ALA A 252 0.65 -18.34 11.86
N VAL A 253 -0.47 -17.62 11.89
CA VAL A 253 -1.63 -17.80 11.00
C VAL A 253 -1.44 -17.12 9.63
N GLU A 254 -0.57 -16.13 9.53
CA GLU A 254 -0.39 -15.31 8.32
C GLU A 254 0.48 -15.97 7.21
N ARG A 255 0.84 -17.24 7.31
CA ARG A 255 1.52 -17.95 6.22
C ARG A 255 0.51 -18.33 5.14
N GLU A 256 0.58 -17.65 4.01
CA GLU A 256 -0.24 -18.02 2.83
C GLU A 256 0.15 -19.38 2.22
N ARG A 257 1.38 -19.86 2.51
CA ARG A 257 1.83 -21.22 2.13
C ARG A 257 2.70 -21.80 3.24
N PRO A 258 2.51 -23.07 3.61
CA PRO A 258 3.52 -23.79 4.37
C PRO A 258 4.81 -23.75 3.57
N LEU A 259 5.93 -23.37 4.21
CA LEU A 259 7.25 -23.63 3.61
C LEU A 259 7.34 -25.15 3.51
N ASP A 260 7.60 -25.64 2.32
CA ASP A 260 7.93 -27.05 2.12
C ASP A 260 9.18 -27.34 2.98
N PRO A 261 9.09 -28.20 4.02
CA PRO A 261 10.20 -28.46 4.90
C PRO A 261 11.41 -29.07 4.17
N ASP A 262 11.17 -29.69 3.01
CA ASP A 262 12.20 -30.32 2.19
C ASP A 262 12.83 -29.34 1.18
N GLN A 263 12.32 -28.10 1.08
CA GLN A 263 12.83 -27.12 0.15
C GLN A 263 14.14 -26.48 0.64
N SER A 264 15.21 -26.57 -0.17
CA SER A 264 16.48 -25.96 0.17
C SER A 264 16.36 -24.43 0.34
N THR A 265 17.15 -23.86 1.26
CA THR A 265 17.18 -22.40 1.49
C THR A 265 17.44 -21.61 0.20
N LEU A 266 18.35 -22.12 -0.66
CA LEU A 266 18.67 -21.47 -1.93
C LEU A 266 17.44 -21.42 -2.85
N THR A 267 16.72 -22.52 -2.99
CA THR A 267 15.49 -22.59 -3.80
C THR A 267 14.42 -21.61 -3.31
N THR A 268 14.24 -21.50 -1.98
CA THR A 268 13.32 -20.55 -1.36
C THR A 268 13.66 -19.10 -1.74
N TYR A 269 14.95 -18.71 -1.67
CA TYR A 269 15.37 -17.35 -2.05
C TYR A 269 15.30 -17.11 -3.56
N VAL A 270 15.51 -18.10 -4.41
CA VAL A 270 15.33 -18.00 -5.87
C VAL A 270 13.85 -17.76 -6.20
N VAL A 271 12.94 -18.53 -5.57
CA VAL A 271 11.48 -18.34 -5.73
C VAL A 271 11.06 -16.94 -5.25
N ALA A 272 11.56 -16.51 -4.10
CA ALA A 272 11.31 -15.17 -3.56
C ALA A 272 11.81 -14.07 -4.51
N GLY A 273 13.02 -14.21 -5.06
CA GLY A 273 13.57 -13.28 -6.03
C GLY A 273 12.69 -13.14 -7.29
N ARG A 274 12.20 -14.27 -7.81
CA ARG A 274 11.25 -14.27 -8.96
C ARG A 274 9.91 -13.61 -8.62
N ALA A 275 9.40 -13.81 -7.41
CA ALA A 275 8.16 -13.19 -6.96
C ALA A 275 8.33 -11.67 -6.82
N VAL A 276 9.42 -11.21 -6.21
CA VAL A 276 9.74 -9.78 -6.08
C VAL A 276 9.95 -9.14 -7.46
N ALA A 277 10.65 -9.80 -8.38
CA ALA A 277 10.82 -9.30 -9.75
C ALA A 277 9.46 -9.10 -10.44
N ARG A 278 8.53 -10.07 -10.30
CA ARG A 278 7.16 -9.93 -10.82
C ARG A 278 6.40 -8.78 -10.16
N ALA A 279 6.54 -8.60 -8.84
CA ALA A 279 5.92 -7.49 -8.12
C ALA A 279 6.46 -6.13 -8.61
N VAL A 280 7.77 -6.00 -8.82
CA VAL A 280 8.39 -4.79 -9.38
C VAL A 280 7.90 -4.52 -10.81
N LEU A 281 7.85 -5.56 -11.66
CA LEU A 281 7.32 -5.42 -13.03
C LEU A 281 5.84 -5.00 -13.02
N GLY A 282 5.04 -5.52 -12.09
CA GLY A 282 3.65 -5.11 -11.92
C GLY A 282 3.48 -3.68 -11.42
N ALA A 283 4.45 -3.17 -10.66
CA ALA A 283 4.41 -1.81 -10.10
C ALA A 283 4.96 -0.73 -11.07
N VAL A 284 5.96 -1.07 -11.89
CA VAL A 284 6.63 -0.11 -12.81
C VAL A 284 6.12 -0.24 -14.23
N SER A 285 5.75 -1.43 -14.66
CA SER A 285 5.56 -1.88 -16.04
C SER A 285 6.87 -2.03 -16.84
N SER A 286 6.90 -2.99 -17.77
CA SER A 286 8.11 -3.30 -18.54
C SER A 286 8.62 -2.15 -19.41
N PRO A 287 7.77 -1.37 -20.13
CA PRO A 287 8.26 -0.25 -20.93
C PRO A 287 8.94 0.84 -20.08
N LEU A 288 8.38 1.15 -18.92
CA LEU A 288 8.98 2.16 -18.02
C LEU A 288 10.30 1.67 -17.42
N LEU A 289 10.41 0.38 -17.13
CA LEU A 289 11.68 -0.17 -16.65
C LEU A 289 12.79 -0.07 -17.71
N VAL A 290 12.47 -0.36 -18.98
CA VAL A 290 13.42 -0.16 -20.09
C VAL A 290 13.84 1.29 -20.20
N LEU A 291 12.91 2.24 -20.15
CA LEU A 291 13.22 3.67 -20.17
C LEU A 291 14.06 4.09 -18.96
N ALA A 292 13.82 3.53 -17.78
CA ALA A 292 14.65 3.79 -16.61
C ALA A 292 16.10 3.34 -16.82
N ILE A 293 16.32 2.18 -17.48
CA ILE A 293 17.66 1.72 -17.87
C ILE A 293 18.29 2.68 -18.89
N VAL A 294 17.53 3.14 -19.87
CA VAL A 294 18.00 4.14 -20.85
C VAL A 294 18.48 5.43 -20.17
N SER A 295 17.86 5.83 -19.05
CA SER A 295 18.29 7.02 -18.29
C SER A 295 19.71 6.93 -17.76
N LEU A 296 20.29 5.75 -17.61
CA LEU A 296 21.67 5.55 -17.17
C LEU A 296 22.67 6.10 -18.20
N PHE A 297 22.32 6.06 -19.48
CA PHE A 297 23.14 6.63 -20.58
C PHE A 297 23.02 8.16 -20.69
N ALA A 298 22.03 8.76 -20.05
CA ALA A 298 21.88 10.22 -19.93
C ALA A 298 22.77 10.84 -18.85
N ALA A 299 23.62 10.03 -18.21
CA ALA A 299 24.39 10.42 -17.05
C ALA A 299 25.58 11.31 -17.43
N THR A 300 25.62 12.54 -16.87
CA THR A 300 26.80 13.42 -16.86
C THR A 300 27.45 13.32 -15.49
N GLY A 301 28.78 13.13 -15.45
CA GLY A 301 29.53 12.98 -14.20
C GLY A 301 29.61 14.29 -13.42
N ASN A 302 28.86 14.41 -12.34
CA ASN A 302 28.96 15.47 -11.34
C ASN A 302 28.99 14.84 -9.94
N THR A 303 29.83 15.37 -9.05
CA THR A 303 30.00 14.92 -7.66
C THR A 303 28.67 14.89 -6.88
N ASP A 304 27.86 15.94 -7.04
CA ASP A 304 26.54 16.03 -6.43
C ASP A 304 25.63 14.87 -6.87
N ARG A 305 25.66 14.54 -8.16
CA ARG A 305 24.91 13.41 -8.70
C ARG A 305 25.38 12.07 -8.13
N GLY A 306 26.70 11.89 -7.93
CA GLY A 306 27.26 10.68 -7.34
C GLY A 306 26.68 10.39 -5.95
N ARG A 307 26.53 11.40 -5.09
CA ARG A 307 25.92 11.27 -3.76
C ARG A 307 24.46 10.85 -3.84
N LYS A 308 23.68 11.50 -4.71
CA LYS A 308 22.25 11.22 -4.92
C LYS A 308 22.02 9.82 -5.46
N VAL A 309 22.82 9.40 -6.45
CA VAL A 309 22.74 8.05 -7.03
C VAL A 309 23.08 6.99 -5.99
N LEU A 310 24.12 7.21 -5.17
CA LEU A 310 24.49 6.29 -4.10
C LEU A 310 23.35 6.11 -3.08
N PHE A 311 22.73 7.20 -2.66
CA PHE A 311 21.59 7.19 -1.75
C PHE A 311 20.41 6.40 -2.33
N LEU A 312 20.03 6.68 -3.57
CA LEU A 312 18.93 5.98 -4.23
C LEU A 312 19.24 4.49 -4.45
N ALA A 313 20.47 4.16 -4.82
CA ALA A 313 20.90 2.77 -4.98
C ALA A 313 20.78 2.00 -3.66
N LEU A 314 21.19 2.59 -2.53
CA LEU A 314 21.05 1.97 -1.22
C LEU A 314 19.59 1.76 -0.82
N ILE A 315 18.70 2.73 -1.11
CA ILE A 315 17.25 2.57 -0.91
C ILE A 315 16.73 1.40 -1.76
N LEU A 316 16.98 1.41 -3.07
CA LEU A 316 16.40 0.45 -4.00
C LEU A 316 16.91 -0.97 -3.72
N VAL A 317 18.22 -1.13 -3.53
CA VAL A 317 18.83 -2.42 -3.20
C VAL A 317 18.37 -2.89 -1.82
N GLY A 318 18.41 -2.02 -0.80
CA GLY A 318 17.97 -2.35 0.55
C GLY A 318 16.51 -2.80 0.58
N TRP A 319 15.63 -2.12 -0.17
CA TRP A 319 14.22 -2.49 -0.24
C TRP A 319 13.98 -3.80 -0.98
N VAL A 320 14.65 -4.03 -2.12
CA VAL A 320 14.55 -5.32 -2.84
C VAL A 320 15.02 -6.48 -1.95
N LEU A 321 16.14 -6.32 -1.24
CA LEU A 321 16.62 -7.34 -0.30
C LEU A 321 15.62 -7.59 0.85
N ALA A 322 15.01 -6.53 1.38
CA ALA A 322 13.96 -6.65 2.40
C ALA A 322 12.73 -7.40 1.87
N LEU A 323 12.27 -7.10 0.66
CA LEU A 323 11.14 -7.80 0.02
C LEU A 323 11.46 -9.27 -0.26
N VAL A 324 12.66 -9.58 -0.75
CA VAL A 324 13.11 -10.97 -0.97
C VAL A 324 13.11 -11.74 0.35
N ARG A 325 13.67 -11.15 1.42
CA ARG A 325 13.65 -11.74 2.75
C ARG A 325 12.24 -11.94 3.28
N LEU A 326 11.37 -10.92 3.12
CA LEU A 326 9.97 -10.98 3.56
C LEU A 326 9.20 -12.08 2.82
N HIS A 327 9.39 -12.20 1.51
CA HIS A 327 8.75 -13.26 0.73
C HIS A 327 9.30 -14.64 1.11
N ALA A 328 10.61 -14.79 1.28
CA ALA A 328 11.22 -16.06 1.67
C ALA A 328 10.73 -16.56 3.03
N THR A 329 10.39 -15.66 3.95
CA THR A 329 9.92 -16.00 5.31
C THR A 329 8.41 -16.02 5.48
N GLY A 330 7.67 -15.25 4.67
CA GLY A 330 6.23 -15.06 4.77
C GLY A 330 5.40 -15.57 3.59
N GLY A 331 6.05 -15.92 2.46
CA GLY A 331 5.36 -16.41 1.25
C GLY A 331 4.58 -15.34 0.47
N TYR A 332 4.72 -14.06 0.83
CA TYR A 332 3.84 -12.99 0.35
C TYR A 332 4.61 -11.76 -0.13
N CYS A 333 4.33 -11.33 -1.37
CA CYS A 333 4.77 -10.05 -1.93
C CYS A 333 3.81 -9.65 -3.08
N THR A 334 3.27 -8.44 -3.02
CA THR A 334 2.38 -7.89 -4.05
C THR A 334 2.98 -6.66 -4.71
N PRO A 335 2.52 -6.23 -5.90
CA PRO A 335 3.01 -5.03 -6.57
C PRO A 335 2.92 -3.75 -5.72
N ARG A 336 1.95 -3.61 -4.82
CA ARG A 336 1.84 -2.44 -3.94
C ARG A 336 3.05 -2.25 -3.02
N HIS A 337 3.69 -3.36 -2.58
CA HIS A 337 4.90 -3.29 -1.77
C HIS A 337 6.12 -2.78 -2.56
N ALA A 338 6.06 -2.88 -3.89
CA ALA A 338 7.12 -2.39 -4.76
C ALA A 338 6.99 -0.89 -5.11
N LEU A 339 5.97 -0.16 -4.61
CA LEU A 339 5.78 1.27 -4.92
C LEU A 339 6.95 2.15 -4.45
N ILE A 340 7.63 1.79 -3.35
CA ILE A 340 8.87 2.45 -2.92
C ILE A 340 9.93 2.41 -4.03
N PHE A 341 10.04 1.28 -4.72
CA PHE A 341 10.93 1.10 -5.87
C PHE A 341 10.37 1.79 -7.11
N ALA A 342 9.06 1.73 -7.34
CA ALA A 342 8.41 2.22 -8.55
C ALA A 342 8.56 3.73 -8.74
N LEU A 343 8.29 4.56 -7.72
CA LEU A 343 8.29 6.01 -7.88
C LEU A 343 9.65 6.59 -8.34
N PRO A 344 10.80 6.26 -7.71
CA PRO A 344 12.10 6.70 -8.21
C PRO A 344 12.43 6.14 -9.60
N THR A 345 12.03 4.90 -9.89
CA THR A 345 12.27 4.24 -11.17
C THR A 345 11.46 4.88 -12.29
N ILE A 346 10.20 5.25 -12.05
CA ILE A 346 9.36 5.97 -13.02
C ILE A 346 9.91 7.38 -13.27
N ALA A 347 10.44 8.05 -12.24
CA ALA A 347 11.12 9.34 -12.43
C ALA A 347 12.38 9.18 -13.31
N ALA A 348 13.13 8.08 -13.16
CA ALA A 348 14.25 7.74 -14.04
C ALA A 348 13.75 7.40 -15.46
N ALA A 349 12.63 6.68 -15.60
CA ALA A 349 12.00 6.39 -16.89
C ALA A 349 11.61 7.67 -17.64
N ALA A 350 11.06 8.66 -16.94
CA ALA A 350 10.77 9.97 -17.51
C ALA A 350 12.04 10.63 -18.07
N LYS A 351 13.18 10.52 -17.37
CA LYS A 351 14.48 11.01 -17.89
C LYS A 351 14.96 10.20 -19.08
N GLY A 352 14.76 8.89 -19.07
CA GLY A 352 15.12 8.02 -20.21
C GLY A 352 14.29 8.35 -21.45
N LEU A 353 13.00 8.63 -21.31
CA LEU A 353 12.15 9.06 -22.42
C LEU A 353 12.58 10.42 -22.97
N ASP A 354 12.80 11.41 -22.11
CA ASP A 354 13.30 12.72 -22.46
C ASP A 354 14.62 12.61 -23.26
N PHE A 355 15.58 11.84 -22.74
CA PHE A 355 16.87 11.59 -23.39
C PHE A 355 16.75 10.91 -24.74
N LEU A 356 15.90 9.87 -24.86
CA LEU A 356 15.68 9.12 -26.09
C LEU A 356 15.08 10.01 -27.17
N VAL A 357 14.05 10.78 -26.81
CA VAL A 357 13.39 11.72 -27.71
C VAL A 357 14.35 12.81 -28.20
N ASP A 358 15.16 13.38 -27.31
CA ASP A 358 16.17 14.38 -27.68
C ASP A 358 17.21 13.79 -28.66
N ARG A 359 17.65 12.54 -28.42
CA ARG A 359 18.59 11.85 -29.33
C ARG A 359 17.99 11.58 -30.70
N LEU A 360 16.75 11.10 -30.75
CA LEU A 360 16.05 10.83 -32.01
C LEU A 360 15.81 12.12 -32.79
N THR A 361 15.34 13.18 -32.14
CA THR A 361 15.12 14.47 -32.79
C THR A 361 16.41 15.10 -33.29
N ALA A 362 17.51 15.01 -32.54
CA ALA A 362 18.82 15.49 -32.98
C ALA A 362 19.35 14.69 -34.18
N ARG A 363 19.10 13.37 -34.24
CA ARG A 363 19.59 12.52 -35.34
C ARG A 363 18.78 12.68 -36.61
N PHE A 364 17.46 12.68 -36.54
CA PHE A 364 16.57 12.64 -37.70
C PHE A 364 16.17 14.04 -38.18
N PHE A 365 16.27 15.06 -37.34
CA PHE A 365 15.88 16.44 -37.63
C PHE A 365 17.01 17.42 -37.36
N ALA A 366 18.25 17.04 -37.75
CA ALA A 366 19.46 17.84 -37.52
C ALA A 366 19.37 19.26 -38.10
N GLY A 367 18.69 19.43 -39.26
CA GLY A 367 18.47 20.70 -39.92
C GLY A 367 17.36 21.60 -39.33
N ALA A 368 16.58 21.07 -38.38
CA ALA A 368 15.50 21.84 -37.77
C ALA A 368 16.05 22.93 -36.82
N THR A 369 15.35 24.06 -36.75
CA THR A 369 15.65 25.12 -35.78
C THR A 369 15.49 24.60 -34.34
N ALA A 370 16.11 25.26 -33.34
CA ALA A 370 15.97 24.91 -31.94
C ALA A 370 14.49 24.86 -31.49
N ARG A 371 13.68 25.81 -31.97
CA ARG A 371 12.22 25.83 -31.71
C ARG A 371 11.51 24.64 -32.38
N GLY A 372 11.86 24.32 -33.63
CA GLY A 372 11.29 23.17 -34.35
C GLY A 372 11.62 21.84 -33.65
N ARG A 373 12.86 21.66 -33.21
CA ARG A 373 13.26 20.47 -32.42
C ARG A 373 12.49 20.35 -31.13
N ALA A 374 12.32 21.43 -30.38
CA ALA A 374 11.53 21.42 -29.13
C ALA A 374 10.04 21.04 -29.39
N GLN A 375 9.45 21.52 -30.49
CA GLN A 375 8.09 21.14 -30.89
C GLN A 375 8.00 19.67 -31.26
N LEU A 376 8.96 19.14 -32.03
CA LEU A 376 9.02 17.73 -32.39
C LEU A 376 9.22 16.84 -31.16
N SER A 377 10.12 17.20 -30.24
CA SER A 377 10.30 16.48 -28.97
C SER A 377 9.00 16.46 -28.17
N GLY A 378 8.29 17.59 -28.07
CA GLY A 378 6.99 17.68 -27.40
C GLY A 378 5.94 16.77 -28.06
N ALA A 379 5.87 16.76 -29.40
CA ALA A 379 4.96 15.91 -30.15
C ALA A 379 5.26 14.41 -29.96
N MET A 380 6.54 14.01 -29.99
CA MET A 380 6.94 12.61 -29.74
C MET A 380 6.60 12.16 -28.31
N ILE A 381 6.84 13.00 -27.30
CA ILE A 381 6.42 12.72 -25.92
C ILE A 381 4.89 12.57 -25.87
N GLY A 382 4.15 13.47 -26.52
CA GLY A 382 2.68 13.39 -26.62
C GLY A 382 2.20 12.07 -27.24
N ILE A 383 2.85 11.60 -28.30
CA ILE A 383 2.54 10.30 -28.92
C ILE A 383 2.82 9.15 -27.96
N CYS A 384 3.96 9.17 -27.24
CA CYS A 384 4.28 8.13 -26.26
C CYS A 384 3.27 8.11 -25.09
N LEU A 385 2.83 9.27 -24.60
CA LEU A 385 1.80 9.36 -23.57
C LEU A 385 0.44 8.90 -24.10
N GLY A 386 0.07 9.25 -25.32
CA GLY A 386 -1.13 8.76 -26.01
C GLY A 386 -1.13 7.23 -26.14
N ALA A 387 0.00 6.64 -26.56
CA ALA A 387 0.16 5.19 -26.63
C ALA A 387 0.03 4.56 -25.23
N GLY A 388 0.63 5.15 -24.20
CA GLY A 388 0.46 4.72 -22.81
C GLY A 388 -1.01 4.77 -22.36
N MET A 389 -1.75 5.83 -22.75
CA MET A 389 -3.18 5.95 -22.45
C MET A 389 -4.01 4.88 -23.16
N VAL A 390 -3.67 4.52 -24.38
CA VAL A 390 -4.34 3.41 -25.09
C VAL A 390 -4.06 2.06 -24.41
N LEU A 391 -2.81 1.84 -23.97
CA LEU A 391 -2.41 0.57 -23.34
C LEU A 391 -3.01 0.39 -21.94
N TYR A 392 -3.04 1.44 -21.13
CA TYR A 392 -3.40 1.37 -19.73
C TYR A 392 -4.73 2.05 -19.39
N GLY A 393 -5.32 2.82 -20.32
CA GLY A 393 -6.47 3.68 -20.01
C GLY A 393 -7.68 2.90 -19.49
N ARG A 394 -7.94 1.69 -20.01
CA ARG A 394 -9.01 0.83 -19.51
C ARG A 394 -8.80 0.46 -18.05
N ASP A 395 -7.59 -0.01 -17.72
CA ASP A 395 -7.26 -0.45 -16.36
C ASP A 395 -7.14 0.74 -15.42
N LEU A 396 -6.66 1.89 -15.92
CA LEU A 396 -6.51 3.12 -15.16
C LEU A 396 -7.84 3.63 -14.58
N ILE A 397 -8.94 3.45 -15.30
CA ILE A 397 -10.28 3.92 -14.90
C ILE A 397 -11.21 2.79 -14.43
N ALA A 398 -10.69 1.55 -14.37
CA ALA A 398 -11.46 0.38 -13.92
C ALA A 398 -11.84 0.49 -12.44
N PRO A 399 -13.01 -0.04 -12.03
CA PRO A 399 -13.37 -0.12 -10.61
C PRO A 399 -12.32 -0.91 -9.83
N ILE A 400 -12.05 -0.46 -8.60
CA ILE A 400 -11.14 -1.14 -7.68
C ILE A 400 -11.92 -2.26 -6.99
N ASN A 401 -11.28 -3.41 -6.75
CA ASN A 401 -11.84 -4.56 -6.03
C ASN A 401 -13.19 -5.10 -6.55
N PRO A 402 -13.45 -5.18 -7.87
CA PRO A 402 -14.77 -5.53 -8.38
C PRO A 402 -15.24 -6.94 -7.96
N GLY A 403 -14.28 -7.85 -7.68
CA GLY A 403 -14.57 -9.21 -7.23
C GLY A 403 -15.15 -9.33 -5.82
N PHE A 404 -15.10 -8.25 -5.03
CA PHE A 404 -15.55 -8.28 -3.63
C PHE A 404 -16.95 -7.66 -3.42
N ARG A 405 -17.60 -7.19 -4.47
CA ARG A 405 -18.94 -6.60 -4.41
C ARG A 405 -19.95 -7.49 -3.70
N GLY A 406 -19.88 -8.81 -3.89
CA GLY A 406 -20.76 -9.78 -3.25
C GLY A 406 -20.74 -9.72 -1.73
N TYR A 407 -19.61 -9.38 -1.12
CA TYR A 407 -19.52 -9.24 0.35
C TYR A 407 -20.31 -8.02 0.87
N ARG A 408 -20.31 -6.90 0.14
CA ARG A 408 -21.13 -5.76 0.51
C ARG A 408 -22.62 -6.09 0.39
N GLN A 409 -23.02 -6.74 -0.70
CA GLN A 409 -24.40 -7.19 -0.90
C GLN A 409 -24.82 -8.19 0.17
N ALA A 410 -23.93 -9.10 0.58
CA ALA A 410 -24.17 -10.02 1.69
C ALA A 410 -24.35 -9.29 3.03
N GLY A 411 -23.53 -8.26 3.30
CA GLY A 411 -23.68 -7.42 4.49
C GLY A 411 -25.01 -6.66 4.51
N GLU A 412 -25.37 -6.00 3.41
CA GLU A 412 -26.64 -5.29 3.26
C GLU A 412 -27.84 -6.23 3.43
N TRP A 413 -27.74 -7.46 2.90
CA TRP A 413 -28.77 -8.49 3.08
C TRP A 413 -28.86 -8.93 4.56
N LEU A 414 -27.74 -9.18 5.23
CA LEU A 414 -27.71 -9.51 6.66
C LEU A 414 -28.31 -8.40 7.52
N ALA A 415 -28.03 -7.13 7.18
CA ALA A 415 -28.64 -5.99 7.86
C ALA A 415 -30.17 -6.00 7.83
N ALA A 416 -30.74 -6.44 6.70
CA ALA A 416 -32.18 -6.49 6.49
C ALA A 416 -32.85 -7.77 7.03
N HIS A 417 -32.15 -8.91 7.09
CA HIS A 417 -32.74 -10.23 7.34
C HIS A 417 -32.24 -10.93 8.61
N SER A 418 -31.33 -10.33 9.36
CA SER A 418 -30.86 -10.90 10.63
C SER A 418 -31.04 -9.94 11.80
N PRO A 419 -31.21 -10.42 13.04
CA PRO A 419 -31.21 -9.59 14.24
C PRO A 419 -29.91 -8.76 14.36
N ARG A 420 -29.95 -7.62 15.05
CA ARG A 420 -28.77 -6.75 15.23
C ARG A 420 -27.66 -7.43 16.05
N ASP A 421 -28.01 -8.30 16.95
CA ASP A 421 -27.13 -9.10 17.80
C ASP A 421 -26.69 -10.43 17.18
N ALA A 422 -27.12 -10.70 15.93
CA ALA A 422 -26.71 -11.90 15.21
C ALA A 422 -25.19 -11.97 15.06
N ARG A 423 -24.62 -13.14 15.40
CA ARG A 423 -23.19 -13.40 15.20
C ARG A 423 -22.95 -14.02 13.83
N VAL A 424 -21.97 -13.49 13.12
CA VAL A 424 -21.65 -13.86 11.74
C VAL A 424 -20.21 -14.32 11.66
N LEU A 425 -19.94 -15.47 11.06
CA LEU A 425 -18.60 -15.86 10.65
C LEU A 425 -18.35 -15.32 9.24
N ASP A 426 -17.46 -14.33 9.12
CA ASP A 426 -16.97 -13.80 7.85
C ASP A 426 -15.44 -13.67 7.92
N LEU A 427 -14.73 -14.64 7.36
CA LEU A 427 -13.26 -14.67 7.43
C LEU A 427 -12.59 -13.42 6.87
N LYS A 428 -13.25 -12.68 5.99
CA LYS A 428 -12.72 -11.44 5.40
C LYS A 428 -13.18 -10.18 6.13
N GLY A 429 -14.27 -10.26 6.91
CA GLY A 429 -14.80 -9.17 7.72
C GLY A 429 -15.61 -8.11 6.95
N TRP A 430 -15.76 -8.22 5.63
CA TRP A 430 -16.50 -7.23 4.85
C TRP A 430 -18.00 -7.28 5.09
N ALA A 431 -18.60 -8.48 5.09
CA ALA A 431 -20.03 -8.62 5.29
C ALA A 431 -20.46 -8.23 6.71
N THR A 432 -19.65 -8.54 7.72
CA THR A 432 -19.86 -8.06 9.09
C THR A 432 -19.76 -6.54 9.17
N PHE A 433 -18.79 -5.92 8.51
CA PHE A 433 -18.63 -4.47 8.46
C PHE A 433 -19.82 -3.79 7.79
N TYR A 434 -20.17 -4.15 6.55
CA TYR A 434 -21.27 -3.52 5.82
C TYR A 434 -22.66 -3.87 6.40
N GLY A 435 -22.77 -5.00 7.08
CA GLY A 435 -24.00 -5.43 7.75
C GLY A 435 -24.16 -4.88 9.17
N GLU A 436 -23.15 -4.21 9.71
CA GLU A 436 -23.11 -3.76 11.12
C GLU A 436 -23.47 -4.91 12.08
N ARG A 437 -22.87 -6.09 11.85
CA ARG A 437 -23.09 -7.28 12.69
C ARG A 437 -21.82 -7.64 13.46
N ALA A 438 -22.01 -8.08 14.69
CA ALA A 438 -20.91 -8.70 15.44
C ALA A 438 -20.54 -10.03 14.77
N GLY A 439 -19.25 -10.36 14.78
CA GLY A 439 -18.85 -11.60 14.14
C GLY A 439 -17.41 -11.98 14.35
N TYR A 440 -17.06 -13.08 13.73
CA TYR A 440 -15.76 -13.70 13.77
C TYR A 440 -15.07 -13.54 12.43
N THR A 441 -13.82 -13.12 12.48
CA THR A 441 -12.93 -13.03 11.33
C THR A 441 -12.01 -14.26 11.28
N PHE A 442 -11.05 -14.22 10.37
CA PHE A 442 -10.06 -15.26 10.19
C PHE A 442 -9.29 -15.62 11.49
N GLU A 443 -8.95 -14.64 12.30
CA GLU A 443 -8.18 -14.84 13.53
C GLU A 443 -8.98 -15.56 14.63
N GLU A 444 -10.30 -15.49 14.53
CA GLU A 444 -11.26 -15.98 15.53
C GLU A 444 -12.02 -17.23 15.06
N LEU A 445 -11.59 -17.82 13.92
CA LEU A 445 -12.26 -18.99 13.33
C LEU A 445 -12.45 -20.15 14.33
N ALA A 446 -11.44 -20.44 15.14
CA ALA A 446 -11.51 -21.48 16.15
C ALA A 446 -12.56 -21.18 17.26
N GLN A 447 -12.79 -19.92 17.58
CA GLN A 447 -13.83 -19.52 18.52
C GLN A 447 -15.21 -19.66 17.88
N ALA A 448 -15.35 -19.26 16.60
CA ALA A 448 -16.59 -19.40 15.85
C ALA A 448 -17.05 -20.86 15.72
N GLU A 449 -16.11 -21.80 15.57
CA GLU A 449 -16.40 -23.24 15.45
C GLU A 449 -17.12 -23.80 16.71
N HIS A 450 -16.88 -23.19 17.87
CA HIS A 450 -17.41 -23.62 19.16
C HIS A 450 -18.50 -22.70 19.71
N ASP A 451 -18.88 -21.63 19.00
CA ASP A 451 -19.90 -20.71 19.47
C ASP A 451 -21.32 -21.20 19.15
N PRO A 452 -22.13 -21.59 20.19
CA PRO A 452 -23.51 -21.99 19.98
C PRO A 452 -24.40 -20.83 19.49
N GLY A 453 -23.98 -19.58 19.68
CA GLY A 453 -24.69 -18.39 19.23
C GLY A 453 -24.35 -17.96 17.79
N LEU A 454 -23.51 -18.71 17.06
CA LEU A 454 -23.22 -18.44 15.66
C LEU A 454 -24.48 -18.65 14.82
N GLY A 455 -25.02 -17.55 14.25
CA GLY A 455 -26.24 -17.57 13.46
C GLY A 455 -26.02 -17.67 11.95
N TRP A 456 -24.94 -17.08 11.46
CA TRP A 456 -24.71 -16.92 10.03
C TRP A 456 -23.26 -17.14 9.64
N ILE A 457 -23.04 -17.63 8.41
CA ILE A 457 -21.71 -17.76 7.79
C ILE A 457 -21.75 -17.07 6.44
N VAL A 458 -20.71 -16.25 6.16
CA VAL A 458 -20.50 -15.67 4.83
C VAL A 458 -19.21 -16.21 4.26
N ALA A 459 -19.29 -16.82 3.10
CA ALA A 459 -18.13 -17.42 2.45
C ALA A 459 -18.12 -17.18 0.94
N HIS A 460 -16.95 -16.84 0.42
CA HIS A 460 -16.69 -16.73 -1.01
C HIS A 460 -16.28 -18.08 -1.59
N ASP A 461 -16.63 -18.36 -2.84
CA ASP A 461 -16.28 -19.61 -3.55
C ASP A 461 -14.82 -20.01 -3.33
N ALA A 462 -13.88 -19.07 -3.47
CA ALA A 462 -12.47 -19.35 -3.29
C ALA A 462 -12.10 -19.83 -1.87
N LEU A 463 -12.88 -19.47 -0.85
CA LEU A 463 -12.69 -19.95 0.52
C LEU A 463 -13.30 -21.32 0.73
N LEU A 464 -14.34 -21.68 -0.03
CA LEU A 464 -14.99 -22.99 0.06
C LEU A 464 -14.18 -24.07 -0.68
N ILE A 465 -13.51 -23.73 -1.80
CA ILE A 465 -12.77 -24.69 -2.61
C ILE A 465 -11.24 -24.55 -2.49
N GLY A 466 -10.76 -23.51 -1.81
CA GLY A 466 -9.34 -23.19 -1.72
C GLY A 466 -8.53 -24.25 -0.96
N PRO A 467 -7.20 -24.30 -1.20
CA PRO A 467 -6.32 -25.28 -0.59
C PRO A 467 -5.76 -24.85 0.78
N TRP A 468 -6.13 -23.67 1.28
CA TRP A 468 -5.57 -23.14 2.52
C TRP A 468 -6.17 -23.88 3.74
N TYR A 469 -5.37 -24.04 4.79
CA TYR A 469 -5.77 -24.77 6.00
C TYR A 469 -7.07 -24.23 6.64
N TYR A 470 -7.28 -22.92 6.63
CA TYR A 470 -8.50 -22.29 7.14
C TYR A 470 -9.75 -22.57 6.27
N CYS A 471 -9.55 -22.93 5.00
CA CYS A 471 -10.65 -23.33 4.14
C CYS A 471 -11.24 -24.66 4.58
N GLU A 472 -10.43 -25.58 5.07
CA GLU A 472 -10.90 -26.85 5.63
C GLU A 472 -11.72 -26.62 6.91
N ALA A 473 -11.24 -25.79 7.82
CA ALA A 473 -11.98 -25.41 9.02
C ALA A 473 -13.31 -24.74 8.66
N LEU A 474 -13.30 -23.79 7.70
CA LEU A 474 -14.53 -23.16 7.23
C LEU A 474 -15.52 -24.19 6.65
N ARG A 475 -15.05 -25.12 5.83
CA ARG A 475 -15.90 -26.21 5.28
C ARG A 475 -16.52 -27.08 6.39
N ARG A 476 -15.78 -27.39 7.46
CA ARG A 476 -16.34 -28.11 8.61
C ARG A 476 -17.47 -27.31 9.28
N VAL A 477 -17.27 -26.01 9.48
CA VAL A 477 -18.31 -25.14 10.07
C VAL A 477 -19.51 -25.00 9.15
N VAL A 478 -19.32 -24.86 7.84
CA VAL A 478 -20.42 -24.82 6.85
C VAL A 478 -21.15 -26.18 6.80
N GLY A 479 -20.43 -27.31 6.81
CA GLY A 479 -20.99 -28.66 6.70
C GLY A 479 -21.79 -28.84 5.39
N ASP A 480 -22.89 -29.55 5.48
CA ASP A 480 -23.78 -29.88 4.34
C ASP A 480 -24.87 -28.82 4.11
N ARG A 481 -24.71 -27.60 4.64
CA ARG A 481 -25.72 -26.55 4.50
C ARG A 481 -25.74 -26.00 3.08
N SER A 482 -26.96 -25.82 2.57
CA SER A 482 -27.18 -25.08 1.35
C SER A 482 -27.21 -23.58 1.66
N PRO A 483 -26.66 -22.71 0.77
CA PRO A 483 -26.73 -21.28 0.95
C PRO A 483 -28.18 -20.79 0.87
N VAL A 484 -28.58 -19.94 1.81
CA VAL A 484 -29.90 -19.27 1.78
C VAL A 484 -29.95 -18.14 0.78
N GLN A 485 -28.79 -17.55 0.51
CA GLN A 485 -28.63 -16.48 -0.49
C GLN A 485 -27.21 -16.49 -1.07
N SER A 486 -27.08 -16.04 -2.34
CA SER A 486 -25.79 -15.93 -3.03
C SER A 486 -25.70 -14.64 -3.84
N PHE A 487 -24.50 -14.05 -3.91
CA PHE A 487 -24.25 -12.80 -4.65
C PHE A 487 -23.04 -12.94 -5.59
N PRO A 488 -23.20 -12.66 -6.90
CA PRO A 488 -24.46 -12.29 -7.57
C PRO A 488 -25.48 -13.45 -7.54
N ALA A 489 -26.76 -13.12 -7.59
CA ALA A 489 -27.84 -14.09 -7.50
C ALA A 489 -27.80 -15.14 -8.65
N VAL A 490 -27.31 -14.74 -9.81
CA VAL A 490 -27.12 -15.63 -10.96
C VAL A 490 -25.66 -16.02 -11.06
N ARG A 491 -25.38 -17.31 -10.99
CA ARG A 491 -24.02 -17.84 -11.14
C ARG A 491 -23.51 -17.59 -12.57
N ARG A 492 -22.38 -16.93 -12.67
CA ARG A 492 -21.64 -16.74 -13.91
C ARG A 492 -20.29 -17.46 -13.77
N PRO A 493 -19.85 -18.25 -14.77
CA PRO A 493 -18.59 -19.00 -14.67
C PRO A 493 -17.37 -18.13 -14.35
N GLU A 494 -17.42 -16.85 -14.75
CA GLU A 494 -16.33 -15.88 -14.63
C GLU A 494 -16.35 -15.07 -13.32
N ILE A 495 -17.44 -15.18 -12.52
CA ILE A 495 -17.63 -14.38 -11.31
C ILE A 495 -17.85 -15.30 -10.13
N ALA A 496 -16.90 -15.34 -9.22
CA ALA A 496 -17.01 -16.06 -7.97
C ALA A 496 -18.15 -15.47 -7.12
N GLN A 497 -18.92 -16.34 -6.47
CA GLN A 497 -20.05 -15.94 -5.63
C GLN A 497 -19.64 -15.83 -4.16
N VAL A 498 -20.35 -14.96 -3.45
CA VAL A 498 -20.39 -14.91 -1.98
C VAL A 498 -21.69 -15.51 -1.52
N HIS A 499 -21.61 -16.48 -0.64
CA HIS A 499 -22.74 -17.27 -0.13
C HIS A 499 -23.02 -16.92 1.33
N ILE A 500 -24.29 -16.89 1.69
CA ILE A 500 -24.77 -16.78 3.07
C ILE A 500 -25.39 -18.10 3.47
N PHE A 501 -24.95 -18.65 4.60
CA PHE A 501 -25.48 -19.87 5.21
C PHE A 501 -26.07 -19.54 6.57
N GLU A 502 -27.23 -20.12 6.88
CA GLU A 502 -27.85 -20.04 8.20
C GLU A 502 -27.41 -21.22 9.07
N VAL A 503 -27.01 -20.94 10.31
CA VAL A 503 -26.52 -21.94 11.27
C VAL A 503 -27.60 -22.30 12.28
N SER A 504 -28.46 -21.37 12.67
CA SER A 504 -29.39 -21.42 13.80
C SER A 504 -30.54 -22.43 13.65
N GLY A 505 -30.78 -22.97 12.45
CA GLY A 505 -31.90 -23.89 12.20
C GLY A 505 -31.83 -25.24 12.92
N ARG A 506 -30.71 -25.61 13.56
CA ARG A 506 -30.60 -26.87 14.33
C ARG A 506 -31.03 -26.75 15.79
N LEU A 507 -30.88 -25.58 16.41
CA LEU A 507 -31.25 -25.40 17.83
C LEU A 507 -32.75 -25.24 18.03
N ALA A 508 -33.47 -24.65 17.07
CA ALA A 508 -34.94 -24.53 17.13
C ALA A 508 -35.64 -25.87 16.93
N ARG A 509 -35.05 -26.84 16.21
CA ARG A 509 -35.63 -28.20 16.03
C ARG A 509 -35.23 -29.18 17.15
N ALA A 510 -34.15 -28.93 17.86
CA ALA A 510 -33.74 -29.75 19.02
C ALA A 510 -34.54 -29.41 20.29
N GLY A 511 -35.17 -28.23 20.37
CA GLY A 511 -35.99 -27.80 21.51
C GLY A 511 -37.45 -28.24 21.47
N SER A 512 -37.92 -28.87 20.38
CA SER A 512 -39.30 -29.39 20.26
C SER A 512 -39.36 -30.92 20.30
N MET A 513 -38.64 -31.55 21.23
CA MET A 513 -39.04 -32.91 21.64
C MET A 513 -40.30 -32.78 22.50
N PRO A 514 -41.43 -33.43 22.14
CA PRO A 514 -42.61 -33.45 22.97
C PRO A 514 -42.25 -34.14 24.29
N ALA A 515 -42.68 -33.55 25.40
CA ALA A 515 -42.54 -34.13 26.71
C ALA A 515 -43.14 -35.56 26.71
N PRO A 516 -42.47 -36.53 27.32
CA PRO A 516 -43.03 -37.89 27.38
C PRO A 516 -44.38 -37.84 28.11
N ASP A 517 -45.37 -38.36 27.45
CA ASP A 517 -46.77 -38.49 27.93
C ASP A 517 -46.81 -39.24 29.25
N SER A 518 -47.10 -38.53 30.33
CA SER A 518 -47.17 -39.04 31.69
C SER A 518 -48.52 -39.73 31.99
N ARG A 519 -49.21 -40.31 30.99
CA ARG A 519 -50.43 -41.08 31.16
C ARG A 519 -50.27 -42.45 30.59
N ARG A 520 -49.67 -43.38 31.33
CA ARG A 520 -50.00 -44.81 31.38
C ARG A 520 -49.46 -45.35 32.71
N ARG A 521 -50.37 -45.42 33.65
CA ARG A 521 -50.41 -46.53 34.61
C ARG A 521 -51.22 -47.67 34.04
#